data_35152d24ed572b8cc96f1b1cde078d93
#
_entry.id   35152d24ed572b8cc96f1b1cde078d93
#
_cell.length_a   1.000
_cell.length_b   1.000
_cell.length_c   1.000
_cell.angle_alpha   90.00
_cell.angle_beta   90.00
_cell.angle_gamma   90.00
#
_symmetry.space_group_name_H-M   'P 1'
#
loop_
_entity.id
_entity.type
_entity.pdbx_description
1 polymer ?
#
loop_
_entity_poly.entity_id
_entity_poly.type
_entity_poly.pdbx_seq_one_letter_code
_entity_poly.pdbx_strand_id
1 'polypeptide(L)'
;DLGQLGPIFINDRANQQSKMDNGLVFLYDGTLNDLKAPSMVQQIIEGTDNYGKPIVIFAHGFADVVMDRLAKTTKGGYTVVPIKTPMTGVANSRSMFLYDMAAYTGAKVFDPGTIDELDESDLGSFKNAKINLYEGVITCDHNLDAVEDRVAELKAIAAAAPSDFDRMHIKAAIGKLTGGISTIWVGGGSELEAREKKARVEDAVEAVRSAIAEGVV
;
A
#
# COMPACT_ATOMS: atom_id res chain seq x y z
N ASP A 1 -5.26 9.92 -2.72
CA ASP A 1 -6.06 9.14 -1.77
C ASP A 1 -5.53 7.71 -1.72
N LEU A 2 -4.67 7.45 -0.74
CA LEU A 2 -4.01 6.16 -0.50
C LEU A 2 -4.77 5.28 0.50
N GLY A 3 -5.96 5.69 0.93
CA GLY A 3 -6.69 5.02 1.97
C GLY A 3 -7.65 3.96 1.47
N GLN A 4 -8.25 3.27 2.42
CA GLN A 4 -9.29 2.31 2.17
C GLN A 4 -10.55 2.96 1.58
N LEU A 5 -11.32 2.19 0.82
CA LEU A 5 -12.55 2.64 0.20
C LEU A 5 -13.76 2.30 1.07
N GLY A 6 -14.21 3.28 1.85
CA GLY A 6 -15.47 3.25 2.60
C GLY A 6 -15.40 2.69 4.03
N PRO A 7 -16.33 3.12 4.89
CA PRO A 7 -16.33 2.81 6.33
C PRO A 7 -16.56 1.34 6.67
N ILE A 8 -17.11 0.55 5.74
CA ILE A 8 -17.41 -0.86 5.97
C ILE A 8 -16.15 -1.70 6.16
N PHE A 9 -15.02 -1.22 5.64
CA PHE A 9 -13.71 -1.89 5.72
C PHE A 9 -12.91 -1.49 6.97
N ILE A 10 -13.47 -0.61 7.83
CA ILE A 10 -12.87 -0.19 9.10
C ILE A 10 -13.21 -1.23 10.18
N ASN A 11 -12.19 -1.81 10.80
CA ASN A 11 -12.35 -2.71 11.95
C ASN A 11 -11.97 -2.06 13.30
N ASP A 12 -11.12 -1.03 13.28
CA ASP A 12 -10.79 -0.19 14.45
C ASP A 12 -11.51 1.16 14.32
N ARG A 13 -12.74 1.22 14.84
CA ARG A 13 -13.59 2.42 14.74
C ARG A 13 -13.07 3.59 15.56
N ALA A 14 -12.37 3.32 16.67
CA ALA A 14 -11.85 4.37 17.55
C ALA A 14 -10.79 5.21 16.83
N ASN A 15 -9.95 4.57 16.02
CA ASN A 15 -8.87 5.21 15.27
C ASN A 15 -9.21 5.41 13.79
N GLN A 16 -10.44 5.09 13.36
CA GLN A 16 -10.91 5.19 11.97
C GLN A 16 -9.97 4.51 10.96
N GLN A 17 -9.51 3.29 11.29
CA GLN A 17 -8.54 2.53 10.51
C GLN A 17 -8.91 1.05 10.40
N SER A 18 -8.29 0.37 9.44
CA SER A 18 -8.25 -1.09 9.40
C SER A 18 -6.90 -1.55 9.94
N LYS A 19 -6.93 -2.35 10.99
CA LYS A 19 -5.75 -2.97 11.59
C LYS A 19 -5.78 -4.47 11.30
N MET A 20 -4.70 -4.98 10.76
CA MET A 20 -4.59 -6.37 10.30
C MET A 20 -3.22 -6.93 10.63
N ASP A 21 -3.18 -8.19 11.00
CA ASP A 21 -1.94 -8.92 11.30
C ASP A 21 -1.90 -10.22 10.46
N ASN A 22 -0.72 -10.57 9.97
CA ASN A 22 -0.45 -11.81 9.21
C ASN A 22 -1.39 -12.03 8.02
N GLY A 23 -1.41 -11.08 7.10
CA GLY A 23 -2.32 -11.10 5.96
C GLY A 23 -1.66 -11.24 4.61
N LEU A 24 -2.51 -11.22 3.58
CA LEU A 24 -2.17 -11.41 2.19
C LEU A 24 -2.29 -10.10 1.39
N VAL A 25 -1.58 -10.03 0.27
CA VAL A 25 -1.62 -8.89 -0.66
C VAL A 25 -1.93 -9.39 -2.06
N PHE A 26 -2.91 -8.76 -2.71
CA PHE A 26 -3.24 -8.97 -4.11
C PHE A 26 -3.02 -7.69 -4.90
N LEU A 27 -2.30 -7.76 -6.02
CA LEU A 27 -1.92 -6.61 -6.85
C LEU A 27 -2.52 -6.75 -8.25
N TYR A 28 -3.28 -5.73 -8.69
CA TYR A 28 -3.91 -5.71 -9.99
C TYR A 28 -3.63 -4.39 -10.72
N ASP A 29 -2.94 -4.47 -11.87
CA ASP A 29 -2.54 -3.30 -12.68
C ASP A 29 -3.67 -2.84 -13.62
N GLY A 30 -4.80 -2.50 -13.04
CA GLY A 30 -5.99 -2.06 -13.76
C GLY A 30 -7.15 -1.75 -12.82
N THR A 31 -8.31 -1.51 -13.42
CA THR A 31 -9.57 -1.40 -12.68
C THR A 31 -10.26 -2.75 -12.64
N LEU A 32 -10.58 -3.22 -11.44
CA LEU A 32 -11.37 -4.44 -11.25
C LEU A 32 -12.83 -4.16 -11.64
N ASN A 33 -13.22 -4.62 -12.82
CA ASN A 33 -14.52 -4.34 -13.42
C ASN A 33 -15.51 -5.52 -13.29
N ASP A 34 -15.02 -6.71 -12.98
CA ASP A 34 -15.79 -7.94 -12.87
C ASP A 34 -15.46 -8.72 -11.58
N LEU A 35 -16.16 -9.85 -11.37
CA LEU A 35 -16.01 -10.67 -10.18
C LEU A 35 -15.02 -11.83 -10.34
N LYS A 36 -14.33 -11.97 -11.47
CA LYS A 36 -13.43 -13.11 -11.71
C LYS A 36 -12.30 -13.12 -10.68
N ALA A 37 -11.46 -12.08 -10.67
CA ALA A 37 -10.36 -11.96 -9.73
C ALA A 37 -10.82 -11.92 -8.25
N PRO A 38 -11.82 -11.11 -7.85
CA PRO A 38 -12.33 -11.13 -6.47
C PRO A 38 -12.85 -12.50 -6.01
N SER A 39 -13.46 -13.29 -6.91
CA SER A 39 -13.93 -14.64 -6.57
C SER A 39 -12.78 -15.61 -6.36
N MET A 40 -11.72 -15.56 -7.18
CA MET A 40 -10.50 -16.36 -6.99
C MET A 40 -9.81 -16.03 -5.68
N VAL A 41 -9.64 -14.74 -5.37
CA VAL A 41 -9.10 -14.28 -4.10
C VAL A 41 -9.94 -14.80 -2.92
N GLN A 42 -11.27 -14.75 -3.02
CA GLN A 42 -12.14 -15.27 -1.99
C GLN A 42 -11.96 -16.77 -1.78
N GLN A 43 -11.82 -17.55 -2.85
CA GLN A 43 -11.57 -19.00 -2.75
C GLN A 43 -10.26 -19.31 -2.00
N ILE A 44 -9.21 -18.50 -2.21
CA ILE A 44 -7.93 -18.67 -1.51
C ILE A 44 -8.08 -18.36 -0.02
N ILE A 45 -8.75 -17.27 0.37
CA ILE A 45 -8.93 -16.92 1.78
C ILE A 45 -9.93 -17.83 2.52
N GLU A 46 -10.77 -18.55 1.79
CA GLU A 46 -11.65 -19.58 2.32
C GLU A 46 -10.97 -20.96 2.39
N GLY A 47 -9.80 -21.13 1.75
CA GLY A 47 -9.00 -22.33 1.80
C GLY A 47 -8.41 -22.59 3.20
N THR A 48 -8.06 -23.85 3.48
CA THR A 48 -7.68 -24.34 4.83
C THR A 48 -6.48 -23.59 5.41
N ASP A 49 -5.45 -23.32 4.61
CA ASP A 49 -4.20 -22.67 5.08
C ASP A 49 -4.33 -21.16 5.23
N ASN A 50 -5.31 -20.53 4.55
CA ASN A 50 -5.54 -19.09 4.54
C ASN A 50 -6.86 -18.68 5.18
N TYR A 51 -7.58 -19.64 5.77
CA TYR A 51 -8.89 -19.35 6.35
C TYR A 51 -8.82 -18.21 7.37
N GLY A 52 -9.59 -17.17 7.08
CA GLY A 52 -9.69 -16.00 7.95
C GLY A 52 -8.50 -15.04 7.89
N LYS A 53 -7.45 -15.30 7.08
CA LYS A 53 -6.38 -14.30 6.88
C LYS A 53 -6.92 -13.02 6.26
N PRO A 54 -6.56 -11.84 6.78
CA PRO A 54 -6.92 -10.58 6.17
C PRO A 54 -6.21 -10.41 4.83
N ILE A 55 -6.86 -9.72 3.89
CA ILE A 55 -6.26 -9.42 2.60
C ILE A 55 -6.40 -7.95 2.22
N VAL A 56 -5.33 -7.38 1.67
CA VAL A 56 -5.30 -6.06 1.06
C VAL A 56 -5.26 -6.21 -0.45
N ILE A 57 -6.17 -5.54 -1.15
CA ILE A 57 -6.28 -5.57 -2.61
C ILE A 57 -5.91 -4.20 -3.15
N PHE A 58 -4.84 -4.11 -3.92
CA PHE A 58 -4.45 -2.90 -4.63
C PHE A 58 -4.88 -2.98 -6.09
N ALA A 59 -5.58 -1.94 -6.57
CA ALA A 59 -5.98 -1.81 -7.96
C ALA A 59 -6.08 -0.33 -8.35
N HIS A 60 -6.12 -0.01 -9.64
CA HIS A 60 -6.33 1.36 -10.11
C HIS A 60 -7.73 1.88 -9.77
N GLY A 61 -8.70 0.99 -9.69
CA GLY A 61 -10.08 1.28 -9.34
C GLY A 61 -10.88 0.01 -9.11
N PHE A 62 -12.11 0.20 -8.65
CA PHE A 62 -13.04 -0.89 -8.36
C PHE A 62 -14.42 -0.49 -8.88
N ALA A 63 -15.04 -1.33 -9.70
CA ALA A 63 -16.43 -1.14 -10.11
C ALA A 63 -17.38 -1.42 -8.93
N ASP A 64 -18.58 -0.87 -8.97
CA ASP A 64 -19.58 -0.99 -7.89
C ASP A 64 -19.91 -2.46 -7.57
N VAL A 65 -20.02 -3.30 -8.60
CA VAL A 65 -20.28 -4.74 -8.44
C VAL A 65 -19.17 -5.44 -7.64
N VAL A 66 -17.92 -5.02 -7.82
CA VAL A 66 -16.77 -5.54 -7.06
C VAL A 66 -16.82 -5.03 -5.63
N MET A 67 -17.07 -3.73 -5.43
CA MET A 67 -17.18 -3.13 -4.10
C MET A 67 -18.31 -3.78 -3.28
N ASP A 68 -19.46 -4.04 -3.90
CA ASP A 68 -20.58 -4.74 -3.26
C ASP A 68 -20.19 -6.18 -2.86
N ARG A 69 -19.43 -6.88 -3.70
CA ARG A 69 -18.94 -8.23 -3.38
C ARG A 69 -17.97 -8.19 -2.20
N LEU A 70 -16.97 -7.32 -2.22
CA LEU A 70 -16.00 -7.17 -1.13
C LEU A 70 -16.68 -6.77 0.19
N ALA A 71 -17.66 -5.87 0.13
CA ALA A 71 -18.46 -5.48 1.28
C ALA A 71 -19.27 -6.66 1.86
N LYS A 72 -19.83 -7.53 1.03
CA LYS A 72 -20.51 -8.77 1.47
C LYS A 72 -19.53 -9.75 2.11
N THR A 73 -18.34 -9.92 1.53
CA THR A 73 -17.28 -10.77 2.09
C THR A 73 -16.85 -10.27 3.47
N THR A 74 -16.68 -8.94 3.62
CA THR A 74 -16.37 -8.34 4.93
C THR A 74 -17.49 -8.53 5.95
N LYS A 75 -18.75 -8.39 5.55
CA LYS A 75 -19.90 -8.69 6.43
C LYS A 75 -19.98 -10.16 6.82
N GLY A 76 -19.48 -11.05 5.97
CA GLY A 76 -19.37 -12.49 6.23
C GLY A 76 -18.29 -12.88 7.23
N GLY A 77 -17.50 -11.90 7.75
CA GLY A 77 -16.49 -12.12 8.78
C GLY A 77 -15.05 -12.13 8.28
N TYR A 78 -14.84 -11.98 6.98
CA TYR A 78 -13.48 -11.86 6.40
C TYR A 78 -13.03 -10.41 6.37
N THR A 79 -11.76 -10.16 6.69
CA THR A 79 -11.18 -8.81 6.58
C THR A 79 -10.58 -8.60 5.20
N VAL A 80 -11.28 -7.82 4.37
CA VAL A 80 -10.81 -7.45 3.02
C VAL A 80 -10.73 -5.94 2.93
N VAL A 81 -9.60 -5.40 2.50
CA VAL A 81 -9.39 -3.94 2.38
C VAL A 81 -8.99 -3.58 0.96
N PRO A 82 -9.91 -2.99 0.17
CA PRO A 82 -9.58 -2.46 -1.15
C PRO A 82 -8.87 -1.11 -1.05
N ILE A 83 -7.80 -0.94 -1.81
CA ILE A 83 -7.01 0.30 -1.87
C ILE A 83 -6.80 0.70 -3.31
N LYS A 84 -7.13 1.95 -3.64
CA LYS A 84 -6.76 2.53 -4.94
C LYS A 84 -5.27 2.88 -4.95
N THR A 85 -4.59 2.48 -6.02
CA THR A 85 -3.20 2.88 -6.23
C THR A 85 -3.06 4.40 -6.37
N PRO A 86 -2.03 5.00 -5.78
CA PRO A 86 -1.82 6.44 -5.84
C PRO A 86 -1.52 6.92 -7.26
N MET A 87 -1.99 8.11 -7.57
CA MET A 87 -1.67 8.81 -8.82
C MET A 87 -0.84 10.05 -8.48
N THR A 88 0.40 10.09 -8.96
CA THR A 88 1.36 11.18 -8.61
C THR A 88 1.56 12.18 -9.74
N GLY A 89 0.87 12.04 -10.87
CA GLY A 89 1.08 12.87 -12.06
C GLY A 89 2.23 12.44 -12.96
N VAL A 90 3.06 11.49 -12.52
CA VAL A 90 4.08 10.83 -13.34
C VAL A 90 3.42 9.75 -14.19
N ALA A 91 3.83 9.62 -15.45
CA ALA A 91 3.36 8.55 -16.31
C ALA A 91 3.62 7.17 -15.68
N ASN A 92 2.66 6.27 -15.78
CA ASN A 92 2.72 4.92 -15.21
C ASN A 92 2.98 4.85 -13.69
N SER A 93 2.76 5.94 -12.94
CA SER A 93 3.00 5.97 -11.49
C SER A 93 2.23 4.91 -10.71
N ARG A 94 1.03 4.54 -11.18
CA ARG A 94 0.21 3.48 -10.56
C ARG A 94 0.82 2.10 -10.74
N SER A 95 1.24 1.76 -11.95
CA SER A 95 1.93 0.50 -12.24
C SER A 95 3.27 0.45 -11.50
N MET A 96 4.05 1.54 -11.51
CA MET A 96 5.29 1.63 -10.74
C MET A 96 5.07 1.32 -9.26
N PHE A 97 4.04 1.91 -8.65
CA PHE A 97 3.68 1.62 -7.26
C PHE A 97 3.37 0.14 -7.03
N LEU A 98 2.64 -0.52 -7.95
CA LEU A 98 2.33 -1.94 -7.84
C LEU A 98 3.59 -2.82 -7.93
N TYR A 99 4.52 -2.51 -8.82
CA TYR A 99 5.80 -3.23 -8.89
C TYR A 99 6.68 -2.98 -7.67
N ASP A 100 6.63 -1.77 -7.08
CA ASP A 100 7.30 -1.49 -5.80
C ASP A 100 6.70 -2.33 -4.67
N MET A 101 5.37 -2.44 -4.62
CA MET A 101 4.66 -3.31 -3.67
C MET A 101 4.95 -4.79 -3.91
N ALA A 102 5.07 -5.23 -5.17
CA ALA A 102 5.43 -6.59 -5.53
C ALA A 102 6.82 -6.97 -4.97
N ALA A 103 7.81 -6.13 -5.20
CA ALA A 103 9.16 -6.34 -4.66
C ALA A 103 9.17 -6.39 -3.12
N TYR A 104 8.31 -5.59 -2.47
CA TYR A 104 8.25 -5.48 -1.00
C TYR A 104 7.47 -6.62 -0.34
N THR A 105 6.36 -7.10 -0.97
CA THR A 105 5.44 -8.08 -0.38
C THR A 105 5.60 -9.50 -0.92
N GLY A 106 6.33 -9.66 -2.03
CA GLY A 106 6.43 -10.92 -2.77
C GLY A 106 5.20 -11.24 -3.64
N ALA A 107 4.24 -10.32 -3.76
CA ALA A 107 3.06 -10.52 -4.61
C ALA A 107 3.41 -10.42 -6.09
N LYS A 108 2.68 -11.15 -6.93
CA LYS A 108 2.69 -11.00 -8.37
C LYS A 108 1.73 -9.88 -8.79
N VAL A 109 2.12 -9.07 -9.77
CA VAL A 109 1.23 -8.08 -10.39
C VAL A 109 0.47 -8.74 -11.53
N PHE A 110 -0.84 -8.59 -11.52
CA PHE A 110 -1.73 -9.09 -12.58
C PHE A 110 -2.22 -7.95 -13.46
N ASP A 111 -2.11 -8.14 -14.77
CA ASP A 111 -2.65 -7.22 -15.77
C ASP A 111 -4.11 -7.56 -16.13
N PRO A 112 -4.89 -6.59 -16.63
CA PRO A 112 -6.23 -6.85 -17.15
C PRO A 112 -6.24 -7.93 -18.23
N GLY A 113 -7.09 -8.95 -18.04
CA GLY A 113 -7.25 -10.04 -18.98
C GLY A 113 -6.22 -11.18 -18.88
N THR A 114 -5.25 -11.10 -18.00
CA THR A 114 -4.23 -12.15 -17.82
C THR A 114 -4.53 -13.10 -16.66
N ILE A 115 -5.55 -12.83 -15.85
CA ILE A 115 -5.94 -13.72 -14.75
C ILE A 115 -6.83 -14.84 -15.29
N ASP A 116 -6.21 -15.96 -15.60
CA ASP A 116 -6.93 -17.21 -15.88
C ASP A 116 -6.95 -18.12 -14.66
N GLU A 117 -5.85 -18.15 -13.94
CA GLU A 117 -5.67 -18.89 -12.69
C GLU A 117 -4.97 -18.00 -11.67
N LEU A 118 -5.28 -18.19 -10.39
CA LEU A 118 -4.67 -17.51 -9.26
C LEU A 118 -4.32 -18.53 -8.19
N ASP A 119 -3.04 -18.69 -7.93
CA ASP A 119 -2.52 -19.56 -6.87
C ASP A 119 -2.18 -18.76 -5.61
N GLU A 120 -2.10 -19.47 -4.47
CA GLU A 120 -1.67 -18.86 -3.21
C GLU A 120 -0.27 -18.24 -3.30
N SER A 121 0.62 -18.87 -4.06
CA SER A 121 1.99 -18.37 -4.30
C SER A 121 2.07 -17.07 -5.09
N ASP A 122 1.00 -16.69 -5.79
CA ASP A 122 0.90 -15.40 -6.48
C ASP A 122 0.55 -14.24 -5.54
N LEU A 123 0.07 -14.54 -4.33
CA LEU A 123 -0.24 -13.55 -3.32
C LEU A 123 1.01 -13.21 -2.49
N GLY A 124 1.19 -11.92 -2.25
CA GLY A 124 2.18 -11.46 -1.28
C GLY A 124 1.69 -11.60 0.16
N SER A 125 2.58 -11.36 1.11
CA SER A 125 2.27 -11.43 2.53
C SER A 125 2.72 -10.18 3.28
N PHE A 126 2.08 -9.92 4.42
CA PHE A 126 2.50 -8.88 5.35
C PHE A 126 2.38 -9.35 6.81
N LYS A 127 3.25 -8.82 7.69
CA LYS A 127 3.16 -9.05 9.13
C LYS A 127 2.06 -8.25 9.79
N ASN A 128 2.04 -6.96 9.52
CA ASN A 128 0.97 -6.08 10.01
C ASN A 128 0.67 -4.98 8.99
N ALA A 129 -0.57 -4.50 9.01
CA ALA A 129 -1.02 -3.38 8.23
C ALA A 129 -1.95 -2.49 9.06
N LYS A 130 -1.77 -1.18 8.93
CA LYS A 130 -2.65 -0.14 9.48
C LYS A 130 -3.00 0.81 8.35
N ILE A 131 -4.26 0.86 8.00
CA ILE A 131 -4.74 1.58 6.81
C ILE A 131 -5.93 2.44 7.22
N ASN A 132 -5.83 3.74 7.00
CA ASN A 132 -6.91 4.71 7.16
C ASN A 132 -7.30 5.34 5.83
N LEU A 133 -8.11 6.40 5.82
CA LEU A 133 -8.56 7.08 4.59
C LEU A 133 -7.44 7.80 3.84
N TYR A 134 -6.34 8.12 4.48
CA TYR A 134 -5.30 9.01 3.95
C TYR A 134 -3.97 8.31 3.76
N GLU A 135 -3.68 7.34 4.61
CA GLU A 135 -2.40 6.66 4.64
C GLU A 135 -2.54 5.17 4.95
N GLY A 136 -1.56 4.40 4.54
CA GLY A 136 -1.43 2.99 4.88
C GLY A 136 0.02 2.65 5.20
N VAL A 137 0.21 1.94 6.30
CA VAL A 137 1.51 1.37 6.68
C VAL A 137 1.38 -0.14 6.64
N ILE A 138 2.20 -0.78 5.82
CA ILE A 138 2.28 -2.23 5.69
C ILE A 138 3.72 -2.64 6.03
N THR A 139 3.86 -3.59 6.93
CA THR A 139 5.16 -4.15 7.34
C THR A 139 5.25 -5.59 6.88
N CYS A 140 6.28 -5.91 6.12
CA CYS A 140 6.55 -7.25 5.57
C CYS A 140 7.86 -7.80 6.11
N ASP A 141 8.07 -9.12 5.96
CA ASP A 141 9.40 -9.70 6.00
C ASP A 141 10.03 -9.47 4.62
N HIS A 142 11.06 -8.62 4.58
CA HIS A 142 11.65 -8.21 3.32
C HIS A 142 12.34 -9.37 2.58
N ASN A 143 12.04 -9.50 1.30
CA ASN A 143 12.98 -10.10 0.35
C ASN A 143 13.97 -9.00 -0.07
N LEU A 144 15.10 -8.91 0.62
CA LEU A 144 16.11 -7.86 0.38
C LEU A 144 16.60 -7.88 -1.07
N ASP A 145 16.78 -9.06 -1.66
CA ASP A 145 17.29 -9.21 -3.03
C ASP A 145 16.29 -8.61 -4.04
N ALA A 146 14.99 -8.90 -3.90
CA ALA A 146 13.95 -8.35 -4.78
C ALA A 146 13.81 -6.82 -4.64
N VAL A 147 14.01 -6.29 -3.44
CA VAL A 147 14.00 -4.84 -3.19
C VAL A 147 15.23 -4.19 -3.82
N GLU A 148 16.42 -4.80 -3.69
CA GLU A 148 17.65 -4.30 -4.31
C GLU A 148 17.57 -4.29 -5.84
N ASP A 149 17.05 -5.36 -6.45
CA ASP A 149 16.80 -5.44 -7.89
C ASP A 149 15.84 -4.33 -8.36
N ARG A 150 14.75 -4.14 -7.61
CA ARG A 150 13.79 -3.08 -7.93
C ARG A 150 14.38 -1.67 -7.80
N VAL A 151 15.20 -1.44 -6.80
CA VAL A 151 15.94 -0.18 -6.62
C VAL A 151 16.91 0.07 -7.77
N ALA A 152 17.61 -0.98 -8.25
CA ALA A 152 18.50 -0.87 -9.41
C ALA A 152 17.72 -0.49 -10.68
N GLU A 153 16.55 -1.11 -10.92
CA GLU A 153 15.65 -0.77 -12.01
C GLU A 153 15.15 0.69 -11.92
N LEU A 154 14.67 1.12 -10.76
CA LEU A 154 14.22 2.50 -10.54
C LEU A 154 15.33 3.53 -10.75
N LYS A 155 16.58 3.21 -10.37
CA LYS A 155 17.74 4.09 -10.66
C LYS A 155 17.99 4.22 -12.15
N ALA A 156 17.84 3.14 -12.93
CA ALA A 156 17.95 3.19 -14.39
C ALA A 156 16.84 4.04 -15.01
N ILE A 157 15.59 3.87 -14.54
CA ILE A 157 14.44 4.69 -14.99
C ILE A 157 14.69 6.18 -14.64
N ALA A 158 15.18 6.48 -13.44
CA ALA A 158 15.49 7.85 -13.02
C ALA A 158 16.56 8.51 -13.88
N ALA A 159 17.57 7.74 -14.30
CA ALA A 159 18.63 8.24 -15.19
C ALA A 159 18.10 8.57 -16.59
N ALA A 160 17.09 7.84 -17.08
CA ALA A 160 16.43 8.06 -18.36
C ALA A 160 15.21 9.01 -18.29
N ALA A 161 14.87 9.50 -17.11
CA ALA A 161 13.67 10.31 -16.91
C ALA A 161 13.72 11.64 -17.67
N PRO A 162 12.64 12.02 -18.39
CA PRO A 162 12.64 13.18 -19.28
C PRO A 162 12.60 14.52 -18.52
N SER A 163 12.13 14.53 -17.28
CA SER A 163 12.01 15.75 -16.48
C SER A 163 12.59 15.59 -15.06
N ASP A 164 12.95 16.71 -14.46
CA ASP A 164 13.40 16.74 -13.05
C ASP A 164 12.25 16.34 -12.09
N PHE A 165 11.02 16.66 -12.46
CA PHE A 165 9.82 16.26 -11.72
C PHE A 165 9.71 14.72 -11.65
N ASP A 166 9.81 14.02 -12.79
CA ASP A 166 9.76 12.57 -12.84
C ASP A 166 10.91 11.95 -12.04
N ARG A 167 12.12 12.52 -12.21
CA ARG A 167 13.32 12.07 -11.51
C ARG A 167 13.18 12.19 -9.98
N MET A 168 12.60 13.29 -9.51
CA MET A 168 12.36 13.53 -8.09
C MET A 168 11.37 12.49 -7.52
N HIS A 169 10.28 12.19 -8.24
CA HIS A 169 9.28 11.20 -7.82
C HIS A 169 9.84 9.79 -7.76
N ILE A 170 10.65 9.41 -8.76
CA ILE A 170 11.32 8.10 -8.77
C ILE A 170 12.33 7.99 -7.62
N LYS A 171 13.10 9.05 -7.34
CA LYS A 171 13.99 9.09 -6.17
C LYS A 171 13.22 8.97 -4.85
N ALA A 172 12.05 9.58 -4.75
CA ALA A 172 11.18 9.43 -3.57
C ALA A 172 10.67 7.98 -3.41
N ALA A 173 10.35 7.29 -4.51
CA ALA A 173 9.97 5.87 -4.49
C ALA A 173 11.15 5.00 -4.02
N ILE A 174 12.36 5.22 -4.53
CA ILE A 174 13.58 4.55 -4.06
C ILE A 174 13.77 4.76 -2.54
N GLY A 175 13.62 6.00 -2.06
CA GLY A 175 13.72 6.31 -0.64
C GLY A 175 12.70 5.56 0.23
N LYS A 176 11.48 5.33 -0.27
CA LYS A 176 10.46 4.53 0.43
C LYS A 176 10.79 3.04 0.48
N LEU A 177 11.42 2.50 -0.57
CA LEU A 177 11.82 1.09 -0.62
C LEU A 177 13.07 0.81 0.25
N THR A 178 14.01 1.74 0.30
CA THR A 178 15.28 1.58 1.02
C THR A 178 15.26 2.14 2.43
N GLY A 179 14.36 3.08 2.70
CA GLY A 179 14.21 3.75 3.99
C GLY A 179 13.30 2.96 4.92
N GLY A 180 13.77 2.67 6.13
CA GLY A 180 12.90 2.16 7.19
C GLY A 180 11.86 3.19 7.63
N ILE A 181 10.73 2.72 8.16
CA ILE A 181 9.74 3.59 8.81
C ILE A 181 10.17 3.81 10.25
N SER A 182 10.45 5.07 10.62
CA SER A 182 10.65 5.46 12.02
C SER A 182 9.38 6.09 12.56
N THR A 183 8.89 5.61 13.70
CA THR A 183 7.71 6.14 14.37
C THR A 183 8.13 6.96 15.58
N ILE A 184 7.77 8.24 15.59
CA ILE A 184 7.98 9.12 16.75
C ILE A 184 6.67 9.19 17.53
N TRP A 185 6.67 8.67 18.77
CA TRP A 185 5.53 8.75 19.65
C TRP A 185 5.53 10.09 20.39
N VAL A 186 4.47 10.87 20.21
CA VAL A 186 4.30 12.18 20.84
C VAL A 186 3.14 12.12 21.83
N GLY A 187 3.41 12.46 23.08
CA GLY A 187 2.40 12.53 24.12
C GLY A 187 2.33 13.92 24.76
N GLY A 188 1.22 14.22 25.43
CA GLY A 188 0.99 15.46 26.16
C GLY A 188 0.06 15.23 27.35
N GLY A 189 0.03 16.16 28.28
CA GLY A 189 -0.89 16.15 29.43
C GLY A 189 -2.35 16.40 29.03
N SER A 190 -2.59 16.90 27.81
CA SER A 190 -3.89 17.08 27.17
C SER A 190 -3.83 16.76 25.70
N GLU A 191 -5.00 16.53 25.08
CA GLU A 191 -5.10 16.27 23.62
C GLU A 191 -4.59 17.47 22.81
N LEU A 192 -4.85 18.69 23.27
CA LEU A 192 -4.37 19.90 22.60
C LEU A 192 -2.85 19.99 22.62
N GLU A 193 -2.23 19.72 23.78
CA GLU A 193 -0.77 19.72 23.93
C GLU A 193 -0.12 18.63 23.06
N ALA A 194 -0.72 17.44 22.98
CA ALA A 194 -0.24 16.36 22.12
C ALA A 194 -0.28 16.74 20.63
N ARG A 195 -1.37 17.40 20.20
CA ARG A 195 -1.51 17.90 18.82
C ARG A 195 -0.48 18.99 18.49
N GLU A 196 -0.25 19.91 19.42
CA GLU A 196 0.73 20.98 19.23
C GLU A 196 2.16 20.42 19.14
N LYS A 197 2.51 19.47 20.00
CA LYS A 197 3.81 18.79 19.93
C LYS A 197 3.96 17.99 18.64
N LYS A 198 2.89 17.31 18.20
CA LYS A 198 2.89 16.59 16.90
C LYS A 198 3.21 17.54 15.76
N ALA A 199 2.53 18.68 15.66
CA ALA A 199 2.76 19.67 14.61
C ALA A 199 4.21 20.17 14.63
N ARG A 200 4.78 20.45 15.80
CA ARG A 200 6.19 20.85 15.92
C ARG A 200 7.18 19.78 15.46
N VAL A 201 6.88 18.52 15.71
CA VAL A 201 7.70 17.38 15.24
C VAL A 201 7.59 17.25 13.72
N GLU A 202 6.39 17.39 13.15
CA GLU A 202 6.17 17.40 11.70
C GLU A 202 6.96 18.51 11.02
N ASP A 203 6.89 19.74 11.53
CA ASP A 203 7.65 20.88 11.03
C ASP A 203 9.18 20.66 11.10
N ALA A 204 9.66 20.09 12.20
CA ALA A 204 11.07 19.77 12.36
C ALA A 204 11.53 18.68 11.37
N VAL A 205 10.72 17.67 11.11
CA VAL A 205 11.02 16.61 10.12
C VAL A 205 11.11 17.21 8.72
N GLU A 206 10.17 18.07 8.34
CA GLU A 206 10.19 18.73 7.02
C GLU A 206 11.38 19.69 6.87
N ALA A 207 11.74 20.43 7.92
CA ALA A 207 12.93 21.27 7.92
C ALA A 207 14.22 20.45 7.73
N VAL A 208 14.35 19.32 8.41
CA VAL A 208 15.50 18.39 8.23
C VAL A 208 15.52 17.78 6.83
N ARG A 209 14.37 17.38 6.29
CA ARG A 209 14.29 16.88 4.91
C ARG A 209 14.76 17.92 3.89
N SER A 210 14.30 19.15 4.02
CA SER A 210 14.73 20.24 3.15
C SER A 210 16.24 20.53 3.28
N ALA A 211 16.75 20.52 4.51
CA ALA A 211 18.17 20.71 4.78
C ALA A 211 19.05 19.61 4.15
N ILE A 212 18.60 18.35 4.20
CA ILE A 212 19.32 17.24 3.57
C ILE A 212 19.27 17.33 2.04
N ALA A 213 18.14 17.77 1.48
CA ALA A 213 17.93 17.82 0.03
C ALA A 213 18.65 19.02 -0.61
N GLU A 214 18.67 20.18 0.03
CA GLU A 214 19.10 21.46 -0.53
C GLU A 214 20.36 22.04 0.15
N GLY A 215 20.76 21.48 1.27
CA GLY A 215 21.84 22.01 2.11
C GLY A 215 21.34 23.06 3.10
N VAL A 216 22.24 23.48 3.98
CA VAL A 216 22.00 24.54 4.97
C VAL A 216 22.93 25.70 4.65
N VAL A 217 22.38 26.93 4.58
CA VAL A 217 23.15 28.18 4.42
C VAL A 217 23.53 28.71 5.80
#